data_aaff424aa2a5e3c4f57e5f3a00289016
#
_entry.id   aaff424aa2a5e3c4f57e5f3a00289016
#
_cell.length_a   1.000
_cell.length_b   1.000
_cell.length_c   1.000
_cell.angle_alpha   90.00
_cell.angle_beta   90.00
_cell.angle_gamma   90.00
#
_symmetry.space_group_name_H-M   'P 1'
#
loop_
_entity.id
_entity.type
_entity.pdbx_description
1 polymer ?
#
loop_
_entity_poly.entity_id
_entity_poly.type
_entity_poly.pdbx_seq_one_letter_code
_entity_poly.pdbx_strand_id
1 'polypeptide(L)' 'MVVYLAMRYTYKVREIGQEEVKDMYAMSLKKLKGQLDHKKEYAVEYTNKHNNFISTTLRGKEPK' A
#
# COMPACT_ATOMS: atom_id res chain seq x y z
N MET A 1 -22.62 6.32 -19.21
CA MET A 1 -21.33 6.23 -18.82
C MET A 1 -21.08 5.25 -17.74
N VAL A 2 -20.16 4.48 -17.86
CA VAL A 2 -19.92 3.56 -16.90
C VAL A 2 -18.89 3.94 -16.04
N VAL A 3 -19.14 3.90 -14.87
CA VAL A 3 -18.15 4.08 -14.00
C VAL A 3 -17.86 2.81 -13.48
N TYR A 4 -16.88 2.17 -13.97
CA TYR A 4 -16.55 1.10 -13.27
C TYR A 4 -15.66 1.46 -12.26
N LEU A 5 -15.76 0.83 -11.22
CA LEU A 5 -15.04 1.11 -10.11
C LEU A 5 -13.87 0.28 -10.12
N ALA A 6 -12.81 0.83 -10.52
CA ALA A 6 -11.57 0.24 -10.27
C ALA A 6 -11.42 0.23 -8.80
N MET A 7 -11.46 -0.88 -8.18
CA MET A 7 -11.37 -0.97 -6.76
C MET A 7 -9.95 -0.67 -6.34
N ARG A 8 -9.72 0.59 -6.06
CA ARG A 8 -8.44 1.01 -5.51
C ARG A 8 -8.58 1.20 -4.04
N TYR A 9 -7.61 0.71 -3.31
CA TYR A 9 -7.55 0.96 -1.89
C TYR A 9 -6.56 2.08 -1.65
N THR A 10 -6.83 2.88 -0.64
CA THR A 10 -5.90 3.91 -0.20
C THR A 10 -5.06 3.31 0.92
N TYR A 11 -3.76 3.38 0.77
CA TYR A 11 -2.84 2.86 1.75
C TYR A 11 -2.06 4.01 2.36
N LYS A 12 -1.95 4.02 3.67
CA LYS A 12 -1.09 4.97 4.35
C LYS A 12 0.24 4.29 4.54
N VAL A 13 1.26 4.81 3.91
CA VAL A 13 2.56 4.17 3.85
C VAL A 13 3.61 5.04 4.51
N ARG A 14 4.34 4.49 5.45
CA ARG A 14 5.41 5.20 6.12
C ARG A 14 6.66 4.33 6.07
N GLU A 15 7.75 4.90 5.60
CA GLU A 15 9.02 4.17 5.60
C GLU A 15 9.48 4.03 7.05
N ILE A 16 9.91 2.83 7.42
CA ILE A 16 10.37 2.58 8.79
C ILE A 16 11.56 3.49 9.09
N GLY A 17 11.47 4.21 10.17
CA GLY A 17 12.51 5.17 10.55
C GLY A 17 12.22 6.60 10.12
N GLN A 18 11.18 6.81 9.32
CA GLN A 18 10.78 8.14 8.90
C GLN A 18 9.43 8.47 9.53
N GLU A 19 9.16 9.76 9.67
CA GLU A 19 7.88 10.18 10.26
C GLU A 19 6.84 10.50 9.20
N GLU A 20 7.26 10.74 7.99
CA GLU A 20 6.34 11.13 6.94
C GLU A 20 5.46 9.98 6.48
N VAL A 21 4.16 10.23 6.41
CA VAL A 21 3.20 9.26 5.93
C VAL A 21 2.71 9.71 4.57
N LYS A 22 2.71 8.81 3.60
CA LYS A 22 2.23 9.13 2.26
C LYS A 22 0.99 8.32 1.95
N ASP A 23 0.06 8.92 1.23
CA ASP A 23 -1.11 8.21 0.76
C ASP A 23 -0.76 7.60 -0.59
N MET A 24 -0.91 6.31 -0.70
CA MET A 24 -0.65 5.61 -1.95
C MET A 24 -1.89 4.82 -2.35
N TYR A 25 -2.05 4.61 -3.64
CA TYR A 25 -3.23 3.94 -4.15
C TYR A 25 -2.81 2.72 -4.94
N ALA A 26 -3.49 1.63 -4.72
CA ALA A 26 -3.21 0.40 -5.47
C ALA A 26 -4.42 -0.51 -5.42
N MET A 27 -4.51 -1.43 -6.36
CA MET A 27 -5.62 -2.36 -6.40
C MET A 27 -5.42 -3.51 -5.43
N SER A 28 -4.19 -3.76 -5.01
CA SER A 28 -3.90 -4.81 -4.05
C SER A 28 -2.55 -4.55 -3.39
N LEU A 29 -2.26 -5.28 -2.32
CA LEU A 29 -0.96 -5.16 -1.67
C LEU A 29 0.18 -5.57 -2.61
N LYS A 30 -0.06 -6.55 -3.47
CA LYS A 30 0.95 -6.96 -4.42
C LYS A 30 1.30 -5.82 -5.38
N LYS A 31 0.30 -5.09 -5.82
CA LYS A 31 0.53 -3.94 -6.69
C LYS A 31 1.22 -2.81 -5.93
N LEU A 32 0.84 -2.62 -4.67
CA LEU A 32 1.48 -1.61 -3.85
C LEU A 32 2.97 -1.91 -3.67
N LYS A 33 3.31 -3.17 -3.42
CA LYS A 33 4.72 -3.55 -3.25
C LYS A 33 5.54 -3.22 -4.49
N GLY A 34 4.95 -3.28 -5.66
CA GLY A 34 5.63 -2.92 -6.89
C GLY A 34 5.98 -1.44 -6.99
N GLN A 35 5.35 -0.60 -6.17
CA GLN A 35 5.62 0.82 -6.13
C GLN A 35 6.63 1.21 -5.07
N LEU A 36 7.02 0.26 -4.21
CA LEU A 36 7.91 0.54 -3.09
C LEU A 36 9.33 0.07 -3.38
N ASP A 37 10.28 0.68 -2.66
CA ASP A 37 11.69 0.33 -2.83
C ASP A 37 11.97 -0.99 -2.13
N HIS A 38 12.51 -1.96 -2.86
CA HIS A 38 12.78 -3.28 -2.30
C HIS A 38 13.87 -3.27 -1.23
N LYS A 39 14.61 -2.19 -1.14
CA LYS A 39 15.67 -2.07 -0.13
C LYS A 39 15.17 -1.50 1.18
N LYS A 40 13.90 -1.13 1.24
CA LYS A 40 13.34 -0.47 2.41
C LYS A 40 12.13 -1.21 2.93
N GLU A 41 11.85 -1.02 4.19
CA GLU A 41 10.65 -1.59 4.79
C GLU A 41 9.69 -0.46 5.12
N TYR A 42 8.40 -0.75 5.01
CA TYR A 42 7.37 0.26 5.19
C TYR A 42 6.27 -0.25 6.10
N ALA A 43 5.77 0.64 6.93
CA ALA A 43 4.58 0.36 7.72
C ALA A 43 3.39 0.79 6.87
N VAL A 44 2.45 -0.10 6.65
CA VAL A 44 1.31 0.15 5.78
C VAL A 44 0.03 -0.08 6.55
N GLU A 45 -0.88 0.87 6.45
CA GLU A 45 -2.18 0.77 7.11
C GLU A 45 -3.26 1.00 6.07
N TYR A 46 -4.30 0.21 6.12
CA TYR A 46 -5.40 0.36 5.19
C TYR A 46 -6.65 -0.36 5.71
N THR A 47 -7.78 -0.06 5.09
CA THR A 47 -9.02 -0.76 5.39
C THR A 47 -9.34 -1.65 4.19
N ASN A 48 -9.56 -2.93 4.44
CA ASN A 48 -9.81 -3.86 3.35
C ASN A 48 -11.28 -3.84 2.91
N LYS A 49 -11.63 -4.64 1.93
CA LYS A 49 -12.98 -4.64 1.39
C LYS A 49 -14.04 -5.11 2.39
N HIS A 50 -13.61 -5.76 3.44
CA HIS A 50 -14.53 -6.20 4.48
C HIS A 50 -14.63 -5.17 5.61
N ASN A 51 -14.10 -3.99 5.37
CA ASN A 51 -14.12 -2.88 6.34
C ASN A 51 -13.32 -3.17 7.60
N ASN A 52 -12.30 -4.00 7.48
CA ASN A 52 -11.40 -4.28 8.59
C ASN A 52 -10.14 -3.45 8.43
N PHE A 53 -9.72 -2.81 9.52
CA PHE A 53 -8.48 -2.04 9.49
C PHE A 53 -7.30 -2.98 9.61
N ILE A 54 -6.37 -2.87 8.69
CA ILE A 54 -5.20 -3.73 8.65
C ILE A 54 -3.95 -2.87 8.81
N SER A 55 -3.06 -3.30 9.67
CA SER A 55 -1.78 -2.64 9.84
C SER A 55 -0.70 -3.70 9.66
N THR A 56 0.21 -3.48 8.75
CA THR A 56 1.20 -4.50 8.43
C THR A 56 2.50 -3.83 8.01
N THR A 57 3.56 -4.62 7.92
CA THR A 57 4.85 -4.15 7.43
C THR A 57 5.15 -4.85 6.13
N LEU A 58 5.56 -4.08 5.14
CA LEU A 58 5.88 -4.62 3.83
C LEU A 58 7.26 -4.16 3.39
N ARG A 59 7.90 -5.00 2.60
CA ARG A 59 9.11 -4.59 1.90
C ARG A 59 8.75 -4.50 0.43
N GLY A 60 9.31 -3.57 -0.30
CA GLY A 60 9.05 -3.44 -1.72
C GLY A 60 9.41 -4.70 -2.49
N LYS A 61 8.79 -4.85 -3.65
CA LYS A 61 9.03 -6.04 -4.46
C LYS A 61 10.40 -5.96 -5.10
N GLU A 62 11.15 -7.03 -4.98
CA GLU A 62 12.47 -7.10 -5.55
C GLU A 62 12.39 -7.16 -7.06
N PRO A 63 13.17 -6.37 -7.80
CA PRO A 63 13.13 -6.42 -9.25
C PRO A 63 13.82 -7.69 -9.70
N LYS A 64 13.40 -8.16 -10.80
CA LYS A 64 14.06 -9.32 -11.41
C LYS A 64 14.97 -8.90 -12.54
#